data_52382ed53f6f557dfd6cdfa1ac5c2c9f
#
_entry.id   52382ed53f6f557dfd6cdfa1ac5c2c9f
#
_cell.length_a   1.000
_cell.length_b   1.000
_cell.length_c   1.000
_cell.angle_alpha   90.00
_cell.angle_beta   90.00
_cell.angle_gamma   90.00
#
_symmetry.space_group_name_H-M   'P 1'
#
loop_
_entity.id
_entity.type
_entity.pdbx_description
1 polymer ?
#
loop_
_entity_poly.entity_id
_entity_poly.type
_entity_poly.pdbx_seq_one_letter_code
_entity_poly.pdbx_strand_id
1 'polypeptide(L)'
;SSAASDVYKRQLFGDGAIVGEKPAIGQLIEHYGEFGKGVVGVKKVDAKDIHKYGSLKVEHIYDNVFKCTDMKEKPQTPEEVLSLYSIIDRCVLPSEIFEILERTQPGIGGEIQLTDAMREIAVTDGMTAVEFEGRRYDMGNKFGILQAQIEVGLEHPETKDQLREYIKELAKTL
;
A
#
# COMPACT_ATOMS: atom_id res chain seq x y z
N SER A 1 9.19 8.58 -15.58
CA SER A 1 9.94 8.09 -16.73
C SER A 1 9.99 6.57 -16.71
N SER A 2 9.30 5.98 -17.62
CA SER A 2 9.02 4.55 -17.68
C SER A 2 10.01 3.74 -18.53
N ALA A 3 11.18 4.22 -18.82
CA ALA A 3 11.97 3.67 -19.90
C ALA A 3 12.82 2.43 -19.59
N ALA A 4 12.75 1.83 -18.42
CA ALA A 4 13.87 0.95 -18.06
C ALA A 4 13.52 -0.47 -17.62
N SER A 5 12.27 -0.92 -17.65
CA SER A 5 12.01 -2.31 -17.26
C SER A 5 10.84 -2.88 -18.04
N ASP A 6 11.15 -3.74 -19.01
CA ASP A 6 10.17 -4.52 -19.76
C ASP A 6 9.58 -5.66 -18.90
N VAL A 7 10.11 -5.88 -17.69
CA VAL A 7 9.74 -7.01 -16.85
C VAL A 7 8.66 -6.63 -15.83
N TYR A 8 8.80 -5.51 -15.11
CA TYR A 8 7.81 -5.06 -14.12
C TYR A 8 7.81 -3.55 -13.91
N LYS A 9 6.70 -3.03 -13.38
CA LYS A 9 6.53 -1.62 -13.00
C LYS A 9 6.38 -1.49 -11.49
N ARG A 10 7.01 -0.48 -10.92
CA ARG A 10 6.91 -0.12 -9.50
C ARG A 10 5.98 1.06 -9.35
N GLN A 11 4.90 0.88 -8.61
CA GLN A 11 3.94 1.94 -8.33
C GLN A 11 4.05 2.34 -6.85
N LEU A 12 4.22 3.63 -6.62
CA LEU A 12 4.23 4.26 -5.31
C LEU A 12 3.16 5.35 -5.32
N PHE A 13 2.18 5.24 -4.42
CA PHE A 13 1.17 6.29 -4.25
C PHE A 13 1.77 7.44 -3.45
N GLY A 14 1.49 8.68 -3.88
CA GLY A 14 2.10 9.88 -3.32
C GLY A 14 1.54 10.31 -1.96
N ASP A 15 0.42 9.75 -1.57
CA ASP A 15 -0.29 10.01 -0.31
C ASP A 15 0.12 9.09 0.85
N GLY A 16 1.09 8.20 0.64
CA GLY A 16 1.62 7.31 1.65
C GLY A 16 3.12 7.42 1.81
N ALA A 17 3.60 7.80 3.00
CA ALA A 17 5.00 7.69 3.40
C ALA A 17 5.21 6.46 4.28
N ILE A 18 6.24 5.66 3.98
CA ILE A 18 6.59 4.49 4.76
C ILE A 18 8.03 4.63 5.22
N VAL A 19 8.23 4.60 6.53
CA VAL A 19 9.54 4.71 7.18
C VAL A 19 9.87 3.40 7.87
N GLY A 20 11.06 2.87 7.64
CA GLY A 20 11.54 1.61 8.22
C GLY A 20 12.97 1.34 7.78
N GLU A 21 13.58 0.32 8.37
CA GLU A 21 14.97 -0.07 8.05
C GLU A 21 15.11 -0.54 6.59
N LYS A 22 14.13 -1.31 6.10
CA LYS A 22 14.08 -1.74 4.69
C LYS A 22 13.02 -0.95 3.94
N PRO A 23 13.35 -0.40 2.75
CA PRO A 23 12.35 0.23 1.89
C PRO A 23 11.20 -0.75 1.57
N ALA A 24 9.94 -0.32 1.78
CA ALA A 24 8.78 -1.19 1.53
C ALA A 24 8.75 -1.73 0.11
N ILE A 25 9.07 -0.91 -0.90
CA ILE A 25 9.11 -1.38 -2.30
C ILE A 25 10.22 -2.42 -2.53
N GLY A 26 11.34 -2.34 -1.79
CA GLY A 26 12.40 -3.35 -1.83
C GLY A 26 11.90 -4.71 -1.33
N GLN A 27 11.15 -4.72 -0.21
CA GLN A 27 10.55 -5.92 0.34
C GLN A 27 9.59 -6.58 -0.67
N LEU A 28 8.80 -5.79 -1.42
CA LEU A 28 7.92 -6.32 -2.45
C LEU A 28 8.69 -6.91 -3.64
N ILE A 29 9.79 -6.28 -4.06
CA ILE A 29 10.60 -6.76 -5.18
C ILE A 29 11.22 -8.13 -4.87
N GLU A 30 11.61 -8.38 -3.63
CA GLU A 30 12.17 -9.68 -3.19
C GLU A 30 11.20 -10.85 -3.47
N HIS A 31 9.89 -10.58 -3.43
CA HIS A 31 8.83 -11.59 -3.64
C HIS A 31 8.16 -11.51 -5.02
N TYR A 32 8.72 -10.74 -5.96
CA TYR A 32 8.10 -10.61 -7.28
C TYR A 32 8.11 -11.94 -8.04
N GLY A 33 6.92 -12.36 -8.48
CA GLY A 33 6.75 -13.60 -9.24
C GLY A 33 6.71 -14.88 -8.41
N GLU A 34 6.64 -14.79 -7.08
CA GLU A 34 6.64 -15.96 -6.20
C GLU A 34 5.31 -16.74 -6.26
N PHE A 35 4.17 -16.03 -6.19
CA PHE A 35 2.83 -16.62 -6.25
C PHE A 35 1.99 -15.92 -7.32
N GLY A 36 2.38 -16.08 -8.58
CA GLY A 36 1.71 -15.46 -9.71
C GLY A 36 2.40 -14.19 -10.19
N LYS A 37 1.65 -13.32 -10.87
CA LYS A 37 2.19 -12.11 -11.50
C LYS A 37 1.95 -10.87 -10.64
N GLY A 38 3.05 -10.24 -10.28
CA GLY A 38 3.00 -9.01 -9.51
C GLY A 38 2.92 -9.22 -7.99
N VAL A 39 3.21 -8.14 -7.27
CA VAL A 39 3.22 -8.09 -5.80
C VAL A 39 2.50 -6.85 -5.32
N VAL A 40 1.66 -6.98 -4.33
CA VAL A 40 1.00 -5.87 -3.64
C VAL A 40 1.44 -5.80 -2.18
N GLY A 41 1.74 -4.59 -1.73
CA GLY A 41 1.95 -4.33 -0.32
C GLY A 41 0.62 -4.26 0.42
N VAL A 42 0.51 -4.99 1.52
CA VAL A 42 -0.74 -5.06 2.28
C VAL A 42 -0.53 -4.74 3.74
N LYS A 43 -1.60 -4.30 4.39
CA LYS A 43 -1.74 -4.19 5.84
C LYS A 43 -3.15 -4.61 6.25
N LYS A 44 -3.25 -5.17 7.44
CA LYS A 44 -4.55 -5.40 8.06
C LYS A 44 -5.10 -4.07 8.58
N VAL A 45 -6.33 -3.74 8.20
CA VAL A 45 -7.04 -2.53 8.60
C VAL A 45 -8.22 -2.86 9.50
N ASP A 46 -8.71 -1.86 10.24
CA ASP A 46 -9.92 -2.03 11.04
C ASP A 46 -11.13 -2.26 10.14
N ALA A 47 -12.08 -3.12 10.61
CA ALA A 47 -13.30 -3.42 9.87
C ALA A 47 -14.15 -2.17 9.56
N LYS A 48 -14.12 -1.16 10.44
CA LYS A 48 -14.81 0.13 10.22
C LYS A 48 -14.22 0.95 9.08
N ASP A 49 -12.95 0.71 8.70
CA ASP A 49 -12.21 1.50 7.72
C ASP A 49 -12.03 0.78 6.38
N ILE A 50 -12.36 -0.52 6.28
CA ILE A 50 -12.13 -1.32 5.06
C ILE A 50 -12.79 -0.72 3.81
N HIS A 51 -13.93 -0.05 3.97
CA HIS A 51 -14.67 0.61 2.88
C HIS A 51 -13.91 1.77 2.23
N LYS A 52 -12.80 2.23 2.83
CA LYS A 52 -11.94 3.30 2.28
C LYS A 52 -10.85 2.76 1.35
N TYR A 53 -10.62 1.47 1.36
CA TYR A 53 -9.47 0.80 0.73
C TYR A 53 -9.91 -0.35 -0.16
N GLY A 54 -8.97 -0.88 -0.94
CA GLY A 54 -9.18 -2.13 -1.66
C GLY A 54 -9.06 -3.34 -0.71
N SER A 55 -10.10 -4.18 -0.64
CA SER A 55 -10.12 -5.44 0.11
C SER A 55 -9.60 -6.59 -0.75
N LEU A 56 -8.76 -7.47 -0.19
CA LEU A 56 -8.14 -8.57 -0.91
C LEU A 56 -8.62 -9.93 -0.38
N LYS A 57 -8.75 -10.90 -1.29
CA LYS A 57 -8.87 -12.31 -0.93
C LYS A 57 -7.49 -12.90 -0.86
N VAL A 58 -7.01 -13.17 0.36
CA VAL A 58 -5.66 -13.64 0.61
C VAL A 58 -5.66 -15.00 1.31
N GLU A 59 -4.68 -15.82 0.95
CA GLU A 59 -4.35 -17.09 1.59
C GLU A 59 -2.94 -16.99 2.16
N HIS A 60 -2.79 -17.20 3.46
CA HIS A 60 -1.49 -17.16 4.13
C HIS A 60 -0.62 -18.33 3.68
N ILE A 61 0.62 -18.04 3.31
CA ILE A 61 1.57 -19.05 2.86
C ILE A 61 2.68 -19.25 3.90
N TYR A 62 3.44 -18.20 4.21
CA TYR A 62 4.45 -18.20 5.26
C TYR A 62 4.74 -16.77 5.72
N ASP A 63 5.23 -16.61 6.93
CA ASP A 63 5.61 -15.34 7.54
C ASP A 63 4.61 -14.21 7.29
N ASN A 64 5.03 -13.21 6.52
CA ASN A 64 4.22 -12.05 6.11
C ASN A 64 3.81 -12.12 4.63
N VAL A 65 3.87 -13.31 4.01
CA VAL A 65 3.61 -13.54 2.59
C VAL A 65 2.31 -14.31 2.39
N PHE A 66 1.50 -13.84 1.47
CA PHE A 66 0.18 -14.39 1.13
C PHE A 66 0.05 -14.53 -0.38
N LYS A 67 -0.77 -15.47 -0.82
CA LYS A 67 -1.29 -15.51 -2.18
C LYS A 67 -2.57 -14.69 -2.24
N CYS A 68 -2.65 -13.75 -3.17
CA CYS A 68 -3.85 -12.98 -3.46
C CYS A 68 -4.52 -13.51 -4.72
N THR A 69 -5.82 -13.84 -4.64
CA THR A 69 -6.60 -14.45 -5.71
C THR A 69 -7.82 -13.64 -6.13
N ASP A 70 -8.15 -12.56 -5.44
CA ASP A 70 -9.22 -11.63 -5.80
C ASP A 70 -9.03 -10.29 -5.08
N MET A 71 -9.63 -9.24 -5.62
CA MET A 71 -9.61 -7.88 -5.06
C MET A 71 -10.94 -7.19 -5.29
N LYS A 72 -11.33 -6.32 -4.36
CA LYS A 72 -12.51 -5.44 -4.48
C LYS A 72 -12.16 -4.03 -4.03
N GLU A 73 -12.25 -3.07 -4.91
CA GLU A 73 -12.04 -1.66 -4.57
C GLU A 73 -13.20 -1.14 -3.74
N LYS A 74 -12.88 -0.53 -2.59
CA LYS A 74 -13.82 0.17 -1.69
C LYS A 74 -15.15 -0.58 -1.52
N PRO A 75 -15.16 -1.77 -0.90
CA PRO A 75 -16.39 -2.56 -0.75
C PRO A 75 -17.47 -1.72 -0.06
N GLN A 76 -18.68 -1.73 -0.61
CA GLN A 76 -19.80 -0.91 -0.13
C GLN A 76 -20.71 -1.68 0.82
N THR A 77 -20.68 -2.99 0.78
CA THR A 77 -21.47 -3.88 1.66
C THR A 77 -20.56 -4.88 2.36
N PRO A 78 -20.99 -5.43 3.52
CA PRO A 78 -20.21 -6.46 4.22
C PRO A 78 -19.89 -7.69 3.35
N GLU A 79 -20.79 -8.06 2.43
CA GLU A 79 -20.63 -9.21 1.54
C GLU A 79 -19.53 -9.00 0.48
N GLU A 80 -19.22 -7.75 0.15
CA GLU A 80 -18.14 -7.39 -0.76
C GLU A 80 -16.76 -7.41 -0.09
N VAL A 81 -16.70 -7.47 1.24
CA VAL A 81 -15.44 -7.49 1.99
C VAL A 81 -14.82 -8.89 1.90
N LEU A 82 -13.74 -9.01 1.13
CA LEU A 82 -13.04 -10.27 0.92
C LEU A 82 -12.19 -10.67 2.13
N SER A 83 -11.56 -9.69 2.76
CA SER A 83 -10.87 -9.80 4.06
C SER A 83 -10.56 -8.40 4.60
N LEU A 84 -9.91 -8.32 5.77
CA LEU A 84 -9.42 -7.05 6.32
C LEU A 84 -8.01 -6.68 5.85
N TYR A 85 -7.41 -7.45 4.95
CA TYR A 85 -6.17 -7.06 4.29
C TYR A 85 -6.47 -6.09 3.14
N SER A 86 -5.79 -4.96 3.15
CA SER A 86 -5.95 -3.90 2.16
C SER A 86 -4.64 -3.60 1.45
N ILE A 87 -4.75 -3.19 0.19
CA ILE A 87 -3.61 -2.67 -0.58
C ILE A 87 -3.17 -1.35 0.04
N ILE A 88 -1.89 -1.24 0.35
CA ILE A 88 -1.33 -0.05 0.97
C ILE A 88 -0.15 0.48 0.14
N ASP A 89 -0.40 1.53 -0.60
CA ASP A 89 0.53 2.49 -1.20
C ASP A 89 1.64 1.93 -2.12
N ARG A 90 1.88 0.63 -2.18
CA ARG A 90 3.01 0.04 -2.93
C ARG A 90 2.60 -1.21 -3.68
N CYS A 91 2.97 -1.27 -4.96
CA CYS A 91 2.85 -2.49 -5.75
C CYS A 91 3.96 -2.61 -6.79
N VAL A 92 4.23 -3.83 -7.19
CA VAL A 92 5.13 -4.20 -8.28
C VAL A 92 4.31 -5.01 -9.26
N LEU A 93 4.11 -4.50 -10.46
CA LEU A 93 3.18 -5.03 -11.43
C LEU A 93 3.89 -5.42 -12.72
N PRO A 94 3.44 -6.46 -13.42
CA PRO A 94 3.96 -6.81 -14.73
C PRO A 94 3.60 -5.72 -15.76
N SER A 95 4.34 -5.65 -16.85
CA SER A 95 4.12 -4.63 -17.91
C SER A 95 2.74 -4.75 -18.57
N GLU A 96 2.17 -5.95 -18.61
CA GLU A 96 0.83 -6.21 -19.16
C GLU A 96 -0.29 -5.43 -18.45
N ILE A 97 -0.03 -4.88 -17.25
CA ILE A 97 -0.99 -4.03 -16.55
C ILE A 97 -1.45 -2.84 -17.40
N PHE A 98 -0.60 -2.32 -18.30
CA PHE A 98 -0.98 -1.21 -19.17
C PHE A 98 -2.00 -1.63 -20.21
N GLU A 99 -1.87 -2.81 -20.82
CA GLU A 99 -2.84 -3.35 -21.79
C GLU A 99 -4.19 -3.62 -21.09
N ILE A 100 -4.15 -4.06 -19.83
CA ILE A 100 -5.35 -4.25 -19.03
C ILE A 100 -6.02 -2.90 -18.74
N LEU A 101 -5.24 -1.90 -18.32
CA LEU A 101 -5.76 -0.55 -18.03
C LEU A 101 -6.40 0.12 -19.25
N GLU A 102 -5.85 -0.08 -20.45
CA GLU A 102 -6.43 0.48 -21.69
C GLU A 102 -7.87 0.00 -21.97
N ARG A 103 -8.24 -1.19 -21.50
CA ARG A 103 -9.57 -1.79 -21.67
C ARG A 103 -10.42 -1.81 -20.41
N THR A 104 -9.85 -1.42 -19.26
CA THR A 104 -10.57 -1.35 -18.00
C THR A 104 -11.67 -0.30 -18.05
N GLN A 105 -12.87 -0.68 -17.68
CA GLN A 105 -14.01 0.25 -17.66
C GLN A 105 -13.98 1.09 -16.38
N PRO A 106 -14.51 2.33 -16.43
CA PRO A 106 -14.66 3.13 -15.23
C PRO A 106 -15.46 2.39 -14.14
N GLY A 107 -14.89 2.35 -12.94
CA GLY A 107 -15.47 1.73 -11.76
C GLY A 107 -16.12 2.73 -10.81
N ILE A 108 -15.89 2.57 -9.51
CA ILE A 108 -16.44 3.44 -8.46
C ILE A 108 -16.02 4.90 -8.72
N GLY A 109 -16.99 5.81 -8.67
CA GLY A 109 -16.77 7.24 -8.92
C GLY A 109 -16.57 7.62 -10.39
N GLY A 110 -16.71 6.68 -11.34
CA GLY A 110 -16.51 6.90 -12.75
C GLY A 110 -15.03 6.99 -13.18
N GLU A 111 -14.13 6.54 -12.32
CA GLU A 111 -12.69 6.53 -12.54
C GLU A 111 -12.20 5.13 -12.93
N ILE A 112 -11.14 5.04 -13.74
CA ILE A 112 -10.44 3.78 -14.00
C ILE A 112 -9.63 3.44 -12.75
N GLN A 113 -10.03 2.36 -12.06
CA GLN A 113 -9.39 1.93 -10.82
C GLN A 113 -8.25 0.95 -11.12
N LEU A 114 -7.05 1.25 -10.61
CA LEU A 114 -5.90 0.33 -10.70
C LEU A 114 -6.21 -1.02 -10.04
N THR A 115 -6.99 -1.02 -8.96
CA THR A 115 -7.41 -2.24 -8.25
C THR A 115 -8.24 -3.17 -9.16
N ASP A 116 -9.11 -2.62 -10.00
CA ASP A 116 -9.90 -3.42 -10.95
C ASP A 116 -9.02 -4.07 -12.02
N ALA A 117 -8.01 -3.34 -12.51
CA ALA A 117 -7.03 -3.90 -13.44
C ALA A 117 -6.14 -4.97 -12.77
N MET A 118 -5.67 -4.73 -11.55
CA MET A 118 -4.91 -5.73 -10.77
C MET A 118 -5.75 -6.97 -10.45
N ARG A 119 -7.05 -6.80 -10.23
CA ARG A 119 -7.98 -7.90 -9.99
C ARG A 119 -7.97 -8.90 -11.14
N GLU A 120 -7.91 -8.45 -12.37
CA GLU A 120 -7.85 -9.34 -13.54
C GLU A 120 -6.62 -10.25 -13.45
N ILE A 121 -5.46 -9.71 -13.10
CA ILE A 121 -4.25 -10.52 -12.88
C ILE A 121 -4.43 -11.46 -11.70
N ALA A 122 -4.99 -10.97 -10.59
CA ALA A 122 -5.14 -11.78 -9.38
C ALA A 122 -6.06 -13.00 -9.59
N VAL A 123 -7.15 -12.86 -10.36
CA VAL A 123 -8.11 -13.96 -10.59
C VAL A 123 -7.63 -14.95 -11.65
N THR A 124 -6.78 -14.55 -12.58
CA THR A 124 -6.23 -15.42 -13.65
C THR A 124 -4.96 -16.13 -13.23
N ASP A 125 -3.95 -15.37 -12.84
CA ASP A 125 -2.60 -15.87 -12.58
C ASP A 125 -2.25 -15.91 -11.09
N GLY A 126 -3.03 -15.21 -10.25
CA GLY A 126 -2.68 -14.93 -8.86
C GLY A 126 -1.67 -13.79 -8.74
N MET A 127 -1.58 -13.24 -7.53
CA MET A 127 -0.57 -12.25 -7.16
C MET A 127 0.02 -12.59 -5.79
N THR A 128 1.23 -12.14 -5.52
CA THR A 128 1.80 -12.18 -4.18
C THR A 128 1.33 -10.96 -3.38
N ALA A 129 0.92 -11.15 -2.14
CA ALA A 129 0.66 -10.06 -1.20
C ALA A 129 1.68 -10.13 -0.06
N VAL A 130 2.31 -9.00 0.26
CA VAL A 130 3.35 -8.92 1.30
C VAL A 130 2.93 -7.89 2.35
N GLU A 131 2.80 -8.33 3.58
CA GLU A 131 2.65 -7.42 4.71
C GLU A 131 4.01 -6.84 5.08
N PHE A 132 4.38 -5.74 4.43
CA PHE A 132 5.70 -5.15 4.57
C PHE A 132 5.94 -4.56 5.97
N GLU A 133 7.19 -4.58 6.40
CA GLU A 133 7.64 -3.89 7.59
C GLU A 133 7.80 -2.39 7.35
N GLY A 134 7.59 -1.61 8.41
CA GLY A 134 7.70 -0.15 8.37
C GLY A 134 6.44 0.53 8.88
N ARG A 135 6.63 1.76 9.36
CA ARG A 135 5.55 2.61 9.83
C ARG A 135 5.01 3.45 8.68
N ARG A 136 3.72 3.31 8.43
CA ARG A 136 3.01 4.10 7.44
C ARG A 136 2.46 5.38 8.04
N TYR A 137 2.62 6.47 7.30
CA TYR A 137 1.97 7.75 7.55
C TYR A 137 1.05 8.09 6.38
N ASP A 138 -0.17 8.45 6.68
CA ASP A 138 -1.14 8.94 5.69
C ASP A 138 -0.88 10.42 5.41
N MET A 139 -0.24 10.71 4.29
CA MET A 139 0.07 12.06 3.84
C MET A 139 -1.12 12.74 3.16
N GLY A 140 -2.22 12.02 2.95
CA GLY A 140 -3.47 12.55 2.41
C GLY A 140 -4.27 13.37 3.43
N ASN A 141 -3.94 13.26 4.73
CA ASN A 141 -4.60 14.06 5.76
C ASN A 141 -3.62 14.94 6.56
N LYS A 142 -4.09 16.07 7.02
CA LYS A 142 -3.27 17.08 7.72
C LYS A 142 -2.63 16.54 9.00
N PHE A 143 -3.35 15.71 9.76
CA PHE A 143 -2.83 15.16 11.01
C PHE A 143 -1.76 14.11 10.75
N GLY A 144 -1.93 13.25 9.72
CA GLY A 144 -0.90 12.29 9.30
C GLY A 144 0.40 12.97 8.88
N ILE A 145 0.32 14.11 8.18
CA ILE A 145 1.49 14.93 7.84
C ILE A 145 2.21 15.42 9.11
N LEU A 146 1.47 15.95 10.07
CA LEU A 146 2.04 16.43 11.35
C LEU A 146 2.68 15.29 12.14
N GLN A 147 2.03 14.12 12.21
CA GLN A 147 2.60 12.94 12.86
C GLN A 147 3.91 12.52 12.20
N ALA A 148 3.94 12.43 10.87
CA ALA A 148 5.15 12.09 10.13
C ALA A 148 6.29 13.08 10.42
N GLN A 149 6.02 14.37 10.36
CA GLN A 149 7.04 15.40 10.60
C GLN A 149 7.60 15.31 12.02
N ILE A 150 6.76 15.17 13.03
CA ILE A 150 7.18 15.10 14.44
C ILE A 150 7.99 13.82 14.67
N GLU A 151 7.47 12.68 14.27
CA GLU A 151 8.10 11.39 14.60
C GLU A 151 9.41 11.19 13.84
N VAL A 152 9.44 11.48 12.53
CA VAL A 152 10.67 11.43 11.73
C VAL A 152 11.68 12.48 12.22
N GLY A 153 11.22 13.68 12.59
CA GLY A 153 12.07 14.72 13.15
C GLY A 153 12.70 14.35 14.49
N LEU A 154 12.02 13.54 15.32
CA LEU A 154 12.55 13.01 16.59
C LEU A 154 13.61 11.90 16.41
N GLU A 155 13.65 11.28 15.24
CA GLU A 155 14.65 10.25 14.89
C GLU A 155 15.82 10.83 14.10
N HIS A 156 15.61 11.95 13.39
CA HIS A 156 16.62 12.54 12.52
C HIS A 156 17.78 13.16 13.31
N PRO A 157 19.04 12.83 13.01
CA PRO A 157 20.21 13.28 13.79
C PRO A 157 20.33 14.80 14.00
N GLU A 158 19.95 15.59 13.01
CA GLU A 158 20.08 17.07 13.06
C GLU A 158 18.97 17.77 13.84
N THR A 159 17.80 17.11 14.01
CA THR A 159 16.60 17.76 14.56
C THR A 159 16.12 17.16 15.87
N LYS A 160 16.48 15.92 16.16
CA LYS A 160 15.93 15.13 17.27
C LYS A 160 16.00 15.81 18.64
N ASP A 161 17.14 16.40 18.96
CA ASP A 161 17.36 16.98 20.29
C ASP A 161 16.61 18.32 20.44
N GLN A 162 16.68 19.18 19.41
CA GLN A 162 15.97 20.46 19.41
C GLN A 162 14.46 20.26 19.41
N LEU A 163 13.95 19.32 18.59
CA LEU A 163 12.52 19.04 18.52
C LEU A 163 12.00 18.43 19.84
N ARG A 164 12.77 17.57 20.48
CA ARG A 164 12.41 16.98 21.78
C ARG A 164 12.24 18.06 22.86
N GLU A 165 13.18 18.98 22.97
CA GLU A 165 13.09 20.08 23.93
C GLU A 165 11.92 21.01 23.59
N TYR A 166 11.71 21.35 22.33
CA TYR A 166 10.58 22.15 21.90
C TYR A 166 9.23 21.52 22.28
N ILE A 167 9.07 20.20 22.04
CA ILE A 167 7.84 19.48 22.40
C ILE A 167 7.61 19.48 23.92
N LYS A 168 8.66 19.31 24.73
CA LYS A 168 8.56 19.36 26.19
C LYS A 168 8.10 20.73 26.68
N GLU A 169 8.62 21.82 26.10
CA GLU A 169 8.19 23.18 26.47
C GLU A 169 6.74 23.43 26.01
N LEU A 170 6.40 23.03 24.79
CA LEU A 170 5.04 23.18 24.27
C LEU A 170 4.02 22.44 25.15
N ALA A 171 4.34 21.22 25.60
CA ALA A 171 3.45 20.41 26.46
C ALA A 171 3.12 21.07 27.80
N LYS A 172 3.96 22.00 28.30
CA LYS A 172 3.68 22.75 29.53
C LYS A 172 2.58 23.81 29.36
N THR A 173 2.23 24.13 28.11
CA THR A 173 1.25 25.17 27.77
C THR A 173 -0.10 24.59 27.37
N LEU A 174 -0.26 23.28 27.28
CA LEU A 174 -1.47 22.53 26.95
C LEU A 174 -2.20 22.08 28.23
#